data_ca295c6457a13d28f2609759addc6f35
#
_entry.id   ca295c6457a13d28f2609759addc6f35
#
_cell.length_a   1.000
_cell.length_b   1.000
_cell.length_c   1.000
_cell.angle_alpha   90.00
_cell.angle_beta   90.00
_cell.angle_gamma   90.00
#
_symmetry.space_group_name_H-M   'P 1'
#
loop_
_entity.id
_entity.type
_entity.pdbx_description
1 polymer ?
#
loop_
_entity_poly.entity_id
_entity_poly.type
_entity_poly.pdbx_seq_one_letter_code
_entity_poly.pdbx_strand_id
1 'polypeptide(L)'
;MPEETPDVKAEFKKLLNCIKILKTGMPSVKVGILGSTNNRTQGEQTNAEIGFTNEFGKITGKKRIPERSFIRMPLKTKFNAKLKTKKSLTGPELEKAIVEGKTEEFATKVGLVAEEVIQEAFATNGFGMWEPNAPMTIELKGSDSPLIDTGQLRRSITSKVIKNDN
;
A
#
# COMPACT_ATOMS: atom_id res chain seq x y z
N MET A 1 6.35 -48.93 11.89
CA MET A 1 5.75 -47.58 12.12
C MET A 1 4.43 -47.59 11.39
N PRO A 2 3.27 -47.39 12.02
CA PRO A 2 2.03 -47.31 11.29
C PRO A 2 2.06 -46.06 10.40
N GLU A 3 1.83 -46.19 9.09
CA GLU A 3 1.56 -45.09 8.17
C GLU A 3 0.32 -44.36 8.68
N GLU A 4 0.45 -43.09 9.03
CA GLU A 4 -0.69 -42.21 9.33
C GLU A 4 -1.58 -42.19 8.08
N THR A 5 -2.76 -42.77 8.17
CA THR A 5 -3.78 -42.64 7.11
C THR A 5 -4.13 -41.16 6.96
N PRO A 6 -4.00 -40.57 5.75
CA PRO A 6 -4.27 -39.16 5.54
C PRO A 6 -5.72 -38.84 5.94
N ASP A 7 -5.91 -37.76 6.69
CA ASP A 7 -7.24 -37.27 7.02
C ASP A 7 -7.96 -36.79 5.74
N VAL A 8 -8.80 -37.69 5.20
CA VAL A 8 -9.55 -37.43 3.96
C VAL A 8 -10.36 -36.14 4.00
N LYS A 9 -10.89 -35.77 5.17
CA LYS A 9 -11.63 -34.49 5.33
C LYS A 9 -10.71 -33.28 5.18
N ALA A 10 -9.50 -33.37 5.73
CA ALA A 10 -8.51 -32.28 5.60
C ALA A 10 -8.06 -32.11 4.15
N GLU A 11 -7.77 -33.19 3.45
CA GLU A 11 -7.38 -33.16 2.03
C GLU A 11 -8.52 -32.63 1.14
N PHE A 12 -9.75 -33.03 1.39
CA PHE A 12 -10.91 -32.53 0.66
C PHE A 12 -11.11 -31.02 0.90
N LYS A 13 -10.90 -30.51 2.12
CA LYS A 13 -10.94 -29.08 2.44
C LYS A 13 -9.88 -28.30 1.66
N LYS A 14 -8.66 -28.80 1.56
CA LYS A 14 -7.59 -28.19 0.76
C LYS A 14 -8.01 -28.05 -0.72
N LEU A 15 -8.55 -29.11 -1.29
CA LEU A 15 -9.05 -29.11 -2.66
C LEU A 15 -10.15 -28.06 -2.87
N LEU A 16 -11.12 -27.96 -1.95
CA LEU A 16 -12.17 -26.96 -2.01
C LEU A 16 -11.62 -25.53 -1.97
N ASN A 17 -10.58 -25.26 -1.17
CA ASN A 17 -9.92 -23.96 -1.14
C ASN A 17 -9.28 -23.62 -2.49
N CYS A 18 -8.59 -24.56 -3.12
CA CYS A 18 -8.02 -24.38 -4.46
C CYS A 18 -9.11 -24.09 -5.50
N ILE A 19 -10.20 -24.87 -5.50
CA ILE A 19 -11.34 -24.67 -6.41
C ILE A 19 -11.97 -23.30 -6.20
N LYS A 20 -12.10 -22.85 -4.95
CA LYS A 20 -12.61 -21.50 -4.64
C LYS A 20 -11.76 -20.43 -5.31
N ILE A 21 -10.44 -20.47 -5.13
CA ILE A 21 -9.54 -19.47 -5.75
C ILE A 21 -9.57 -19.52 -7.27
N LEU A 22 -9.68 -20.71 -7.88
CA LEU A 22 -9.84 -20.84 -9.34
C LEU A 22 -11.12 -20.18 -9.86
N LYS A 23 -12.20 -20.19 -9.06
CA LYS A 23 -13.48 -19.57 -9.43
C LYS A 23 -13.53 -18.07 -9.15
N THR A 24 -13.06 -17.63 -7.97
CA THR A 24 -13.21 -16.24 -7.52
C THR A 24 -11.96 -15.38 -7.77
N GLY A 25 -10.82 -16.00 -8.07
CA GLY A 25 -9.51 -15.34 -8.14
C GLY A 25 -8.94 -15.01 -6.76
N MET A 26 -7.72 -14.46 -6.77
CA MET A 26 -7.05 -13.97 -5.55
C MET A 26 -7.68 -12.68 -5.06
N PRO A 27 -7.73 -12.43 -3.73
CA PRO A 27 -8.14 -11.15 -3.20
C PRO A 27 -7.28 -10.00 -3.76
N SER A 28 -7.91 -8.87 -4.05
CA SER A 28 -7.20 -7.66 -4.48
C SER A 28 -6.78 -6.81 -3.28
N VAL A 29 -5.71 -6.03 -3.42
CA VAL A 29 -5.26 -5.09 -2.39
C VAL A 29 -5.36 -3.67 -2.92
N LYS A 30 -6.07 -2.81 -2.21
CA LYS A 30 -6.05 -1.36 -2.44
C LYS A 30 -5.15 -0.72 -1.41
N VAL A 31 -4.29 0.22 -1.84
CA VAL A 31 -3.43 1.01 -0.97
C VAL A 31 -3.54 2.49 -1.33
N GLY A 32 -3.56 3.35 -0.32
CA GLY A 32 -3.68 4.80 -0.49
C GLY A 32 -4.43 5.45 0.65
N ILE A 33 -5.08 6.58 0.37
CA ILE A 33 -5.95 7.29 1.31
C ILE A 33 -7.35 6.70 1.16
N LEU A 34 -7.76 5.87 2.11
CA LEU A 34 -9.00 5.12 2.05
C LEU A 34 -10.01 5.65 3.07
N GLY A 35 -11.23 5.96 2.63
CA GLY A 35 -12.43 6.28 3.41
C GLY A 35 -12.18 6.95 4.76
N SER A 36 -12.05 6.16 5.82
CA SER A 36 -11.91 6.65 7.22
C SER A 36 -10.64 7.48 7.48
N THR A 37 -9.59 7.33 6.68
CA THR A 37 -8.33 8.09 6.82
C THR A 37 -8.32 9.39 6.03
N ASN A 38 -9.42 9.72 5.33
CA ASN A 38 -9.50 10.90 4.48
C ASN A 38 -9.72 12.20 5.26
N ASN A 39 -10.30 12.15 6.45
CA ASN A 39 -10.60 13.34 7.25
C ASN A 39 -9.33 13.97 7.81
N ARG A 40 -9.34 15.33 7.87
CA ARG A 40 -8.28 16.12 8.49
C ARG A 40 -8.81 16.86 9.71
N THR A 41 -7.91 17.13 10.65
CA THR A 41 -8.21 17.92 11.86
C THR A 41 -8.03 19.43 11.63
N GLN A 42 -7.39 19.82 10.53
CA GLN A 42 -7.10 21.20 10.19
C GLN A 42 -7.30 21.46 8.69
N GLY A 43 -7.88 22.62 8.37
CA GLY A 43 -8.16 23.06 6.99
C GLY A 43 -9.43 22.45 6.40
N GLU A 44 -9.87 23.00 5.27
CA GLU A 44 -11.10 22.60 4.57
C GLU A 44 -10.89 21.41 3.63
N GLN A 45 -9.62 21.18 3.21
CA GLN A 45 -9.29 20.11 2.25
C GLN A 45 -9.12 18.77 2.95
N THR A 46 -9.57 17.72 2.30
CA THR A 46 -9.36 16.32 2.71
C THR A 46 -7.93 15.85 2.42
N ASN A 47 -7.51 14.74 3.06
CA ASN A 47 -6.22 14.12 2.75
C ASN A 47 -6.14 13.65 1.29
N ALA A 48 -7.26 13.18 0.70
CA ALA A 48 -7.29 12.75 -0.70
C ALA A 48 -7.09 13.93 -1.67
N GLU A 49 -7.70 15.08 -1.44
CA GLU A 49 -7.53 16.27 -2.29
C GLU A 49 -6.09 16.82 -2.23
N ILE A 50 -5.52 16.88 -1.04
CA ILE A 50 -4.11 17.26 -0.86
C ILE A 50 -3.20 16.20 -1.49
N GLY A 51 -3.50 14.91 -1.25
CA GLY A 51 -2.76 13.80 -1.83
C GLY A 51 -2.79 13.82 -3.36
N PHE A 52 -3.95 14.00 -3.96
CA PHE A 52 -4.10 14.11 -5.41
C PHE A 52 -3.27 15.26 -5.99
N THR A 53 -3.36 16.44 -5.37
CA THR A 53 -2.60 17.61 -5.80
C THR A 53 -1.09 17.37 -5.77
N ASN A 54 -0.58 16.71 -4.74
CA ASN A 54 0.84 16.43 -4.63
C ASN A 54 1.29 15.24 -5.50
N GLU A 55 0.44 14.23 -5.66
CA GLU A 55 0.73 13.05 -6.50
C GLU A 55 0.92 13.41 -7.97
N PHE A 56 0.15 14.39 -8.48
CA PHE A 56 0.14 14.77 -9.90
C PHE A 56 0.69 16.18 -10.15
N GLY A 57 0.96 16.93 -9.11
CA GLY A 57 1.25 18.35 -9.22
C GLY A 57 0.02 19.17 -9.61
N LYS A 58 0.13 20.49 -9.54
CA LYS A 58 -0.94 21.43 -9.96
C LYS A 58 -0.35 22.74 -10.44
N ILE A 59 -0.91 23.28 -11.52
CA ILE A 59 -0.62 24.63 -12.00
C ILE A 59 -1.91 25.45 -11.88
N THR A 60 -1.84 26.58 -11.20
CA THR A 60 -2.96 27.52 -11.05
C THR A 60 -2.45 28.94 -11.28
N GLY A 61 -2.68 29.46 -12.48
CA GLY A 61 -2.10 30.73 -12.90
C GLY A 61 -0.57 30.70 -12.84
N LYS A 62 0.04 31.61 -12.06
CA LYS A 62 1.50 31.69 -11.86
C LYS A 62 2.03 30.75 -10.76
N LYS A 63 1.15 30.08 -10.01
CA LYS A 63 1.52 29.18 -8.91
C LYS A 63 1.66 27.75 -9.44
N ARG A 64 2.78 27.09 -9.11
CA ARG A 64 3.05 25.70 -9.42
C ARG A 64 3.27 24.92 -8.13
N ILE A 65 2.53 23.82 -7.99
CA ILE A 65 2.80 22.79 -7.00
C ILE A 65 3.49 21.65 -7.78
N PRO A 66 4.77 21.32 -7.49
CA PRO A 66 5.47 20.28 -8.22
C PRO A 66 4.86 18.90 -7.96
N GLU A 67 4.95 18.03 -8.95
CA GLU A 67 4.60 16.61 -8.78
C GLU A 67 5.58 15.96 -7.78
N ARG A 68 5.03 15.34 -6.76
CA ARG A 68 5.73 14.53 -5.77
C ARG A 68 4.96 13.24 -5.59
N SER A 69 5.08 12.36 -6.60
CA SER A 69 4.37 11.09 -6.59
C SER A 69 4.82 10.23 -5.42
N PHE A 70 3.96 10.09 -4.41
CA PHE A 70 4.23 9.33 -3.19
C PHE A 70 3.54 7.97 -3.15
N ILE A 71 2.63 7.70 -4.11
CA ILE A 71 1.98 6.40 -4.27
C ILE A 71 2.48 5.69 -5.52
N ARG A 72 2.25 6.27 -6.71
CA ARG A 72 2.55 5.61 -8.00
C ARG A 72 4.04 5.32 -8.18
N MET A 73 4.89 6.32 -7.98
CA MET A 73 6.32 6.18 -8.20
C MET A 73 6.95 5.14 -7.26
N PRO A 74 6.74 5.19 -5.93
CA PRO A 74 7.26 4.18 -5.01
C PRO A 74 6.81 2.77 -5.35
N LEU A 75 5.50 2.57 -5.59
CA LEU A 75 4.97 1.27 -5.93
C LEU A 75 5.51 0.74 -7.25
N LYS A 76 5.62 1.59 -8.27
CA LYS A 76 6.16 1.19 -9.58
C LYS A 76 7.65 0.81 -9.51
N THR A 77 8.44 1.51 -8.71
CA THR A 77 9.91 1.40 -8.75
C THR A 77 10.50 0.54 -7.65
N LYS A 78 9.90 0.48 -6.46
CA LYS A 78 10.47 -0.15 -5.27
C LYS A 78 9.68 -1.34 -4.74
N PHE A 79 8.38 -1.42 -5.01
CA PHE A 79 7.51 -2.44 -4.43
C PHE A 79 7.98 -3.88 -4.71
N ASN A 80 8.25 -4.22 -5.97
CA ASN A 80 8.67 -5.58 -6.35
C ASN A 80 10.02 -5.97 -5.70
N ALA A 81 10.96 -5.04 -5.62
CA ALA A 81 12.23 -5.30 -4.94
C ALA A 81 12.01 -5.54 -3.44
N LYS A 82 11.20 -4.70 -2.79
CA LYS A 82 10.85 -4.82 -1.38
C LYS A 82 10.10 -6.12 -1.09
N LEU A 83 9.13 -6.50 -1.94
CA LEU A 83 8.38 -7.74 -1.81
C LEU A 83 9.28 -8.97 -1.78
N LYS A 84 10.28 -9.02 -2.67
CA LYS A 84 11.26 -10.12 -2.76
C LYS A 84 12.11 -10.28 -1.49
N THR A 85 12.24 -9.25 -0.65
CA THR A 85 12.96 -9.36 0.64
C THR A 85 12.14 -10.02 1.74
N LYS A 86 10.83 -10.19 1.54
CA LYS A 86 9.92 -10.71 2.57
C LYS A 86 9.80 -12.24 2.46
N LYS A 87 10.45 -12.96 3.36
CA LYS A 87 10.40 -14.44 3.42
C LYS A 87 8.98 -15.01 3.52
N SER A 88 8.03 -14.26 4.07
CA SER A 88 6.62 -14.65 4.21
C SER A 88 5.75 -14.40 2.98
N LEU A 89 6.34 -13.93 1.87
CA LEU A 89 5.63 -13.57 0.63
C LEU A 89 6.28 -14.22 -0.61
N THR A 90 6.77 -15.44 -0.45
CA THR A 90 7.32 -16.27 -1.53
C THR A 90 6.24 -17.08 -2.23
N GLY A 91 6.57 -17.67 -3.38
CA GLY A 91 5.69 -18.59 -4.10
C GLY A 91 5.19 -19.76 -3.22
N PRO A 92 6.07 -20.47 -2.51
CA PRO A 92 5.65 -21.54 -1.59
C PRO A 92 4.70 -21.07 -0.49
N GLU A 93 4.91 -19.89 0.07
CA GLU A 93 3.99 -19.33 1.08
C GLU A 93 2.62 -18.95 0.49
N LEU A 94 2.59 -18.49 -0.77
CA LEU A 94 1.34 -18.26 -1.49
C LEU A 94 0.59 -19.57 -1.73
N GLU A 95 1.27 -20.61 -2.20
CA GLU A 95 0.68 -21.95 -2.41
C GLU A 95 0.08 -22.49 -1.11
N LYS A 96 0.83 -22.40 -0.02
CA LYS A 96 0.36 -22.76 1.31
C LYS A 96 -0.87 -21.95 1.72
N ALA A 97 -0.87 -20.65 1.51
CA ALA A 97 -2.01 -19.78 1.82
C ALA A 97 -3.27 -20.16 1.03
N ILE A 98 -3.12 -20.56 -0.24
CA ILE A 98 -4.23 -21.05 -1.07
C ILE A 98 -4.79 -22.36 -0.49
N VAL A 99 -3.93 -23.32 -0.23
CA VAL A 99 -4.31 -24.64 0.28
C VAL A 99 -4.98 -24.53 1.66
N GLU A 100 -4.47 -23.67 2.54
CA GLU A 100 -5.03 -23.44 3.88
C GLU A 100 -6.26 -22.51 3.90
N GLY A 101 -6.61 -21.85 2.77
CA GLY A 101 -7.69 -20.89 2.70
C GLY A 101 -7.35 -19.55 3.36
N LYS A 102 -6.06 -19.20 3.46
CA LYS A 102 -5.53 -17.98 4.12
C LYS A 102 -5.08 -16.91 3.12
N THR A 103 -5.70 -16.85 1.95
CA THR A 103 -5.32 -15.91 0.89
C THR A 103 -5.53 -14.46 1.28
N GLU A 104 -6.49 -14.14 2.15
CA GLU A 104 -6.71 -12.78 2.68
C GLU A 104 -5.57 -12.35 3.62
N GLU A 105 -5.09 -13.26 4.46
CA GLU A 105 -3.93 -12.98 5.33
C GLU A 105 -2.67 -12.73 4.49
N PHE A 106 -2.48 -13.51 3.44
CA PHE A 106 -1.39 -13.30 2.50
C PHE A 106 -1.52 -11.93 1.80
N ALA A 107 -2.71 -11.60 1.29
CA ALA A 107 -2.98 -10.31 0.66
C ALA A 107 -2.78 -9.13 1.64
N THR A 108 -3.16 -9.29 2.91
CA THR A 108 -2.91 -8.29 3.96
C THR A 108 -1.41 -8.01 4.11
N LYS A 109 -0.57 -9.05 4.16
CA LYS A 109 0.89 -8.88 4.22
C LYS A 109 1.44 -8.15 2.99
N VAL A 110 0.89 -8.41 1.80
CA VAL A 110 1.24 -7.67 0.57
C VAL A 110 0.88 -6.18 0.71
N GLY A 111 -0.30 -5.87 1.26
CA GLY A 111 -0.74 -4.50 1.54
C GLY A 111 0.21 -3.77 2.49
N LEU A 112 0.64 -4.41 3.56
CA LEU A 112 1.60 -3.83 4.51
C LEU A 112 2.95 -3.52 3.87
N VAL A 113 3.42 -4.35 2.93
CA VAL A 113 4.65 -4.05 2.17
C VAL A 113 4.45 -2.82 1.27
N ALA A 114 3.28 -2.67 0.66
CA ALA A 114 2.97 -1.48 -0.13
C ALA A 114 2.95 -0.21 0.72
N GLU A 115 2.34 -0.25 1.92
CA GLU A 115 2.39 0.85 2.88
C GLU A 115 3.83 1.17 3.28
N GLU A 116 4.63 0.15 3.61
CA GLU A 116 6.04 0.32 4.00
C GLU A 116 6.84 1.06 2.92
N VAL A 117 6.67 0.70 1.65
CA VAL A 117 7.35 1.36 0.52
C VAL A 117 6.91 2.82 0.37
N ILE A 118 5.64 3.12 0.57
CA ILE A 118 5.13 4.49 0.54
C ILE A 118 5.68 5.29 1.73
N GLN A 119 5.69 4.72 2.94
CA GLN A 119 6.27 5.36 4.12
C GLN A 119 7.76 5.66 3.97
N GLU A 120 8.50 4.79 3.29
CA GLU A 120 9.91 4.98 2.96
C GLU A 120 10.11 6.15 1.98
N ALA A 121 9.20 6.32 1.00
CA ALA A 121 9.23 7.48 0.11
C ALA A 121 9.07 8.80 0.86
N PHE A 122 8.18 8.88 1.85
CA PHE A 122 8.06 10.06 2.72
C PHE A 122 9.34 10.30 3.53
N ALA A 123 9.96 9.25 4.05
CA ALA A 123 11.17 9.36 4.86
C ALA A 123 12.42 9.76 4.07
N THR A 124 12.42 9.50 2.75
CA THR A 124 13.57 9.69 1.88
C THR A 124 13.35 10.76 0.80
N ASN A 125 12.34 11.61 0.97
CA ASN A 125 11.95 12.62 -0.01
C ASN A 125 11.79 12.02 -1.43
N GLY A 126 11.01 10.93 -1.52
CA GLY A 126 10.77 10.21 -2.76
C GLY A 126 12.02 9.50 -3.29
N PHE A 127 12.82 8.90 -2.40
CA PHE A 127 14.12 8.32 -2.74
C PHE A 127 15.08 9.33 -3.39
N GLY A 128 15.02 10.60 -2.92
CA GLY A 128 15.81 11.71 -3.41
C GLY A 128 15.32 12.33 -4.73
N MET A 129 14.15 11.91 -5.23
CA MET A 129 13.62 12.37 -6.53
C MET A 129 12.62 13.53 -6.43
N TRP A 130 12.07 13.81 -5.24
CA TRP A 130 11.11 14.90 -5.12
C TRP A 130 11.78 16.28 -5.18
N GLU A 131 11.15 17.19 -5.93
CA GLU A 131 11.56 18.57 -5.95
C GLU A 131 11.50 19.17 -4.52
N PRO A 132 12.56 19.84 -4.05
CA PRO A 132 12.57 20.45 -2.72
C PRO A 132 11.42 21.44 -2.49
N ASN A 133 11.16 21.80 -1.24
CA ASN A 133 10.25 22.88 -0.92
C ASN A 133 10.81 24.22 -1.36
N ALA A 134 9.95 25.12 -1.84
CA ALA A 134 10.33 26.49 -2.09
C ALA A 134 10.76 27.19 -0.77
N PRO A 135 11.69 28.16 -0.79
CA PRO A 135 12.16 28.84 0.41
C PRO A 135 11.03 29.39 1.29
N MET A 136 10.03 30.03 0.68
CA MET A 136 8.85 30.54 1.40
C MET A 136 8.05 29.40 2.08
N THR A 137 8.00 28.21 1.48
CA THR A 137 7.33 27.04 2.08
C THR A 137 8.11 26.53 3.28
N ILE A 138 9.44 26.53 3.21
CA ILE A 138 10.32 26.13 4.32
C ILE A 138 10.13 27.09 5.49
N GLU A 139 10.11 28.39 5.22
CA GLU A 139 9.91 29.43 6.24
C GLU A 139 8.55 29.26 6.95
N LEU A 140 7.46 29.06 6.20
CA LEU A 140 6.11 28.88 6.75
C LEU A 140 5.94 27.57 7.54
N LYS A 141 6.62 26.50 7.14
CA LYS A 141 6.51 25.17 7.77
C LYS A 141 7.54 24.94 8.89
N GLY A 142 8.63 25.70 8.90
CA GLY A 142 9.77 25.43 9.76
C GLY A 142 10.50 24.11 9.42
N SER A 143 10.29 23.56 8.22
CA SER A 143 10.87 22.27 7.79
C SER A 143 11.06 22.23 6.28
N ASP A 144 12.19 21.65 5.85
CA ASP A 144 12.53 21.41 4.44
C ASP A 144 11.92 20.13 3.87
N SER A 145 11.38 19.26 4.73
CA SER A 145 10.84 17.95 4.32
C SER A 145 9.59 18.09 3.44
N PRO A 146 9.65 17.68 2.15
CA PRO A 146 8.48 17.72 1.28
C PRO A 146 7.36 16.82 1.80
N LEU A 147 6.10 17.24 1.57
CA LEU A 147 4.87 16.52 1.94
C LEU A 147 4.67 16.26 3.45
N ILE A 148 5.66 16.58 4.29
CA ILE A 148 5.55 16.46 5.74
C ILE A 148 5.39 17.88 6.32
N ASP A 149 4.24 18.13 6.92
CA ASP A 149 3.90 19.26 7.76
C ASP A 149 3.46 18.71 9.12
N THR A 150 2.18 18.49 9.34
CA THR A 150 1.65 17.82 10.54
C THR A 150 1.77 16.29 10.47
N GLY A 151 2.20 15.73 9.36
CA GLY A 151 2.27 14.31 9.07
C GLY A 151 0.91 13.65 8.83
N GLN A 152 -0.19 14.41 8.75
CA GLN A 152 -1.54 13.83 8.55
C GLN A 152 -1.65 13.08 7.22
N LEU A 153 -1.13 13.64 6.12
CA LEU A 153 -1.12 12.97 4.82
C LEU A 153 -0.35 11.63 4.88
N ARG A 154 0.83 11.62 5.49
CA ARG A 154 1.62 10.41 5.67
C ARG A 154 0.88 9.34 6.48
N ARG A 155 0.23 9.74 7.58
CA ARG A 155 -0.54 8.82 8.45
C ARG A 155 -1.85 8.36 7.84
N SER A 156 -2.36 9.04 6.80
CA SER A 156 -3.60 8.64 6.12
C SER A 156 -3.43 7.48 5.15
N ILE A 157 -2.19 7.08 4.84
CA ILE A 157 -1.92 5.95 3.95
C ILE A 157 -2.24 4.65 4.68
N THR A 158 -3.07 3.84 4.05
CA THR A 158 -3.46 2.52 4.55
C THR A 158 -3.75 1.57 3.39
N SER A 159 -3.81 0.28 3.67
CA SER A 159 -4.21 -0.74 2.71
C SER A 159 -5.49 -1.45 3.14
N LYS A 160 -6.20 -2.00 2.18
CA LYS A 160 -7.41 -2.80 2.39
C LYS A 160 -7.46 -3.95 1.41
N VAL A 161 -7.72 -5.14 1.93
CA VAL A 161 -8.02 -6.32 1.11
C VAL A 161 -9.47 -6.23 0.63
N ILE A 162 -9.66 -6.44 -0.65
CA ILE A 162 -10.98 -6.54 -1.30
C ILE A 162 -11.18 -7.99 -1.68
N LYS A 163 -12.22 -8.59 -1.13
CA LYS A 163 -12.64 -9.94 -1.52
C LYS A 163 -13.25 -9.89 -2.92
N ASN A 164 -12.97 -10.92 -3.70
CA ASN A 164 -13.70 -11.14 -4.94
C ASN A 164 -14.95 -11.97 -4.57
N ASP A 165 -16.02 -11.29 -4.18
CA ASP A 165 -17.33 -11.90 -4.02
C ASP A 165 -17.97 -11.96 -5.43
N ASN A 166 -18.17 -13.17 -5.92
CA ASN A 166 -19.06 -13.44 -7.07
C ASN A 166 -20.44 -13.75 -6.56
#